data_64dc66d92ab5ae6deef891b3e69880b9
#
_entry.id   64dc66d92ab5ae6deef891b3e69880b9
#
_cell.length_a   1.000
_cell.length_b   1.000
_cell.length_c   1.000
_cell.angle_alpha   90.00
_cell.angle_beta   90.00
_cell.angle_gamma   90.00
#
_symmetry.space_group_name_H-M   'P 1'
#
loop_
_entity.id
_entity.type
_entity.pdbx_description
1 polymer ?
#
loop_
_entity_poly.entity_id
_entity_poly.type
_entity_poly.pdbx_seq_one_letter_code
_entity_poly.pdbx_strand_id
1 'polypeptide(L)'
;ENPNTIPKILKKINPNYVTAHFGKWHIDVDPKILGYDIHDGKNGNKNGKFVNNKTQWINEFSDNPKNIFSLSEKAMDFIENQNELEKPFYLQISHYAIHTNIVSKEKTFKKYQNKQKSLPTDNPGLAAMNEDLDEGLGMILDKIEELNISDNTYIIYTSDNGSVPTIPARRFYKNSINFPLSRGKWDAMEGGIRVPFIVSGPGIKKSSESNVPVVGYDLLPTIIDLVNPKFTPKQDVDGGSFKDILLSNGKGIVSRPYNGLIFHVPYENKIALNRAHSSIIRDNYKLIKYRDNNEINLFDLNEDIFEKTDISKLNPKISSSLETSLDNYLINVNSLKWKKGINWKNVDINIINSFY
;
A
#
# COMPACT_ATOMS: atom_id res chain seq x y z
N GLU A 1 12.48 2.16 -20.26
CA GLU A 1 11.39 1.25 -19.86
C GLU A 1 11.86 0.32 -18.75
N ASN A 2 11.13 0.25 -17.62
CA ASN A 2 11.47 -0.71 -16.56
C ASN A 2 11.15 -2.14 -17.04
N PRO A 3 12.14 -3.04 -17.17
CA PRO A 3 11.94 -4.41 -17.63
C PRO A 3 11.38 -5.33 -16.54
N ASN A 4 11.36 -4.88 -15.29
CA ASN A 4 11.02 -5.65 -14.10
C ASN A 4 9.64 -5.30 -13.54
N THR A 5 8.62 -5.21 -14.36
CA THR A 5 7.24 -5.18 -13.88
C THR A 5 6.72 -6.61 -13.70
N ILE A 6 5.82 -6.82 -12.76
CA ILE A 6 5.21 -8.15 -12.50
C ILE A 6 4.65 -8.76 -13.79
N PRO A 7 3.81 -8.04 -14.58
CA PRO A 7 3.28 -8.59 -15.84
C PRO A 7 4.37 -9.04 -16.82
N LYS A 8 5.39 -8.20 -17.03
CA LYS A 8 6.49 -8.53 -17.97
C LYS A 8 7.28 -9.75 -17.52
N ILE A 9 7.54 -9.87 -16.23
CA ILE A 9 8.30 -10.99 -15.68
C ILE A 9 7.49 -12.28 -15.76
N LEU A 10 6.23 -12.26 -15.39
CA LEU A 10 5.36 -13.43 -15.50
C LEU A 10 5.30 -13.98 -16.94
N LYS A 11 5.20 -13.09 -17.94
CA LYS A 11 5.25 -13.49 -19.36
C LYS A 11 6.62 -14.01 -19.80
N LYS A 12 7.71 -13.56 -19.19
CA LYS A 12 9.04 -14.16 -19.45
C LYS A 12 9.15 -15.56 -18.83
N ILE A 13 8.54 -15.78 -17.68
CA ILE A 13 8.49 -17.09 -17.02
C ILE A 13 7.62 -18.06 -17.81
N ASN A 14 6.43 -17.61 -18.20
CA ASN A 14 5.48 -18.39 -19.01
C ASN A 14 4.71 -17.42 -19.94
N PRO A 15 4.94 -17.48 -21.28
CA PRO A 15 4.27 -16.61 -22.26
C PRO A 15 2.73 -16.74 -22.30
N ASN A 16 2.17 -17.80 -21.72
CA ASN A 16 0.73 -18.01 -21.69
C ASN A 16 0.01 -17.16 -20.62
N TYR A 17 0.76 -16.49 -19.71
CA TYR A 17 0.15 -15.57 -18.74
C TYR A 17 -0.65 -14.47 -19.44
N VAL A 18 -1.90 -14.32 -19.03
CA VAL A 18 -2.73 -13.16 -19.36
C VAL A 18 -2.74 -12.22 -18.17
N THR A 19 -2.49 -10.95 -18.41
CA THR A 19 -2.30 -9.96 -17.34
C THR A 19 -3.32 -8.85 -17.44
N ALA A 20 -4.00 -8.54 -16.34
CA ALA A 20 -5.01 -7.50 -16.29
C ALA A 20 -4.82 -6.51 -15.14
N HIS A 21 -5.20 -5.25 -15.37
CA HIS A 21 -5.30 -4.21 -14.36
C HIS A 21 -6.65 -3.49 -14.47
N PHE A 22 -7.42 -3.48 -13.39
CA PHE A 22 -8.70 -2.78 -13.31
C PHE A 22 -8.70 -1.74 -12.20
N GLY A 23 -9.41 -0.64 -12.43
CA GLY A 23 -9.57 0.45 -11.48
C GLY A 23 -8.52 1.55 -11.60
N LYS A 24 -8.14 2.14 -10.49
CA LYS A 24 -7.27 3.31 -10.42
C LYS A 24 -5.84 3.00 -10.87
N TRP A 25 -5.35 3.69 -11.90
CA TRP A 25 -3.98 3.59 -12.38
C TRP A 25 -3.07 4.66 -11.77
N HIS A 26 -3.39 5.91 -11.99
CA HIS A 26 -2.79 7.11 -11.39
C HIS A 26 -1.28 7.30 -11.63
N ILE A 27 -0.74 6.70 -12.66
CA ILE A 27 0.62 6.95 -13.17
C ILE A 27 0.57 7.29 -14.66
N ASP A 28 1.58 8.02 -15.15
CA ASP A 28 1.55 8.56 -16.51
C ASP A 28 1.89 7.55 -17.60
N VAL A 29 2.57 6.45 -17.25
CA VAL A 29 2.92 5.39 -18.18
C VAL A 29 1.68 4.57 -18.52
N ASP A 30 1.48 4.24 -19.80
CA ASP A 30 0.38 3.40 -20.24
C ASP A 30 0.53 1.97 -19.65
N PRO A 31 -0.55 1.37 -19.11
CA PRO A 31 -0.49 0.00 -18.56
C PRO A 31 0.03 -1.04 -19.56
N LYS A 32 -0.28 -0.89 -20.85
CA LYS A 32 0.23 -1.75 -21.91
C LYS A 32 1.76 -1.75 -21.99
N ILE A 33 2.40 -0.59 -21.81
CA ILE A 33 3.87 -0.46 -21.80
C ILE A 33 4.47 -1.23 -20.61
N LEU A 34 3.73 -1.34 -19.51
CA LEU A 34 4.14 -2.09 -18.32
C LEU A 34 3.78 -3.59 -18.39
N GLY A 35 3.17 -4.03 -19.51
CA GLY A 35 2.96 -5.44 -19.80
C GLY A 35 1.55 -5.97 -19.54
N TYR A 36 0.59 -5.11 -19.18
CA TYR A 36 -0.81 -5.53 -19.04
C TYR A 36 -1.47 -5.72 -20.42
N ASP A 37 -2.17 -6.84 -20.61
CA ASP A 37 -2.92 -7.16 -21.82
C ASP A 37 -4.29 -6.51 -21.83
N ILE A 38 -4.96 -6.54 -20.68
CA ILE A 38 -6.31 -6.02 -20.47
C ILE A 38 -6.24 -4.95 -19.36
N HIS A 39 -6.80 -3.77 -19.61
CA HIS A 39 -6.70 -2.67 -18.63
C HIS A 39 -7.73 -1.56 -18.87
N ASP A 40 -7.97 -0.75 -17.86
CA ASP A 40 -8.86 0.42 -17.90
C ASP A 40 -8.20 1.67 -18.48
N GLY A 41 -6.96 1.57 -18.95
CA GLY A 41 -6.19 2.69 -19.51
C GLY A 41 -5.66 3.63 -18.43
N LYS A 42 -5.14 4.78 -18.89
CA LYS A 42 -4.71 5.85 -18.01
C LYS A 42 -5.92 6.50 -17.37
N ASN A 43 -5.97 6.43 -16.05
CA ASN A 43 -7.04 7.01 -15.25
C ASN A 43 -6.51 7.44 -13.88
N GLY A 44 -7.37 8.01 -13.04
CA GLY A 44 -6.98 8.49 -11.71
C GLY A 44 -8.17 8.69 -10.80
N ASN A 45 -7.98 9.44 -9.73
CA ASN A 45 -9.01 9.65 -8.70
C ASN A 45 -10.35 10.15 -9.25
N LYS A 46 -10.35 10.97 -10.32
CA LYS A 46 -11.58 11.51 -10.95
C LYS A 46 -12.49 10.41 -11.49
N ASN A 47 -11.92 9.30 -11.99
CA ASN A 47 -12.67 8.16 -12.49
C ASN A 47 -13.43 7.43 -11.38
N GLY A 48 -12.96 7.53 -10.14
CA GLY A 48 -13.66 7.12 -8.93
C GLY A 48 -14.52 8.22 -8.31
N LYS A 49 -14.98 9.20 -9.10
CA LYS A 49 -15.85 10.33 -8.67
C LYS A 49 -15.19 11.24 -7.62
N PHE A 50 -13.86 11.36 -7.61
CA PHE A 50 -13.17 12.28 -6.71
C PHE A 50 -13.38 13.73 -7.14
N VAL A 51 -13.82 14.56 -6.20
CA VAL A 51 -13.94 16.01 -6.34
C VAL A 51 -13.19 16.69 -5.21
N ASN A 52 -12.15 17.47 -5.55
CA ASN A 52 -11.31 18.14 -4.55
C ASN A 52 -11.96 19.43 -4.02
N ASN A 53 -13.04 19.29 -3.28
CA ASN A 53 -13.71 20.40 -2.62
C ASN A 53 -14.20 19.98 -1.21
N LYS A 54 -14.94 20.86 -0.53
CA LYS A 54 -15.41 20.59 0.84
C LYS A 54 -16.44 19.44 0.91
N THR A 55 -17.14 19.15 -0.17
CA THR A 55 -18.18 18.10 -0.20
C THR A 55 -17.58 16.70 -0.15
N GLN A 56 -16.30 16.53 -0.48
CA GLN A 56 -15.62 15.24 -0.41
C GLN A 56 -15.69 14.55 0.96
N TRP A 57 -15.97 15.32 2.00
CA TRP A 57 -16.07 14.83 3.39
C TRP A 57 -17.51 14.54 3.83
N ILE A 58 -18.49 14.83 2.97
CA ILE A 58 -19.91 14.56 3.20
C ILE A 58 -20.22 13.21 2.56
N ASN A 59 -20.90 12.33 3.31
CA ASN A 59 -21.29 11.04 2.76
C ASN A 59 -22.32 11.20 1.64
N GLU A 60 -22.05 10.60 0.50
CA GLU A 60 -22.96 10.43 -0.62
C GLU A 60 -23.42 8.97 -0.69
N PHE A 61 -24.61 8.72 -1.25
CA PHE A 61 -25.14 7.38 -1.40
C PHE A 61 -25.13 6.92 -2.85
N SER A 62 -24.78 5.65 -3.04
CA SER A 62 -24.77 4.98 -4.33
C SER A 62 -24.92 3.47 -4.13
N ASP A 63 -25.60 2.78 -5.03
CA ASP A 63 -25.65 1.32 -5.04
C ASP A 63 -24.33 0.70 -5.53
N ASN A 64 -23.51 1.47 -6.26
CA ASN A 64 -22.16 1.11 -6.67
C ASN A 64 -21.16 2.19 -6.20
N PRO A 65 -20.86 2.26 -4.87
CA PRO A 65 -19.99 3.26 -4.33
C PRO A 65 -18.56 3.10 -4.88
N LYS A 66 -18.00 4.21 -5.38
CA LYS A 66 -16.61 4.21 -5.91
C LYS A 66 -16.33 3.12 -6.96
N ASN A 67 -17.35 2.66 -7.68
CA ASN A 67 -17.29 1.58 -8.67
C ASN A 67 -16.84 0.22 -8.06
N ILE A 68 -17.06 -0.01 -6.76
CA ILE A 68 -16.62 -1.24 -6.09
C ILE A 68 -17.21 -2.47 -6.79
N PHE A 69 -18.53 -2.53 -6.91
CA PHE A 69 -19.21 -3.72 -7.44
C PHE A 69 -18.95 -3.94 -8.92
N SER A 70 -18.96 -2.90 -9.74
CA SER A 70 -18.64 -3.03 -11.16
C SER A 70 -17.18 -3.43 -11.43
N LEU A 71 -16.24 -3.05 -10.56
CA LEU A 71 -14.87 -3.54 -10.64
C LEU A 71 -14.77 -5.02 -10.24
N SER A 72 -15.57 -5.43 -9.22
CA SER A 72 -15.62 -6.83 -8.80
C SER A 72 -16.24 -7.72 -9.88
N GLU A 73 -17.35 -7.30 -10.49
CA GLU A 73 -17.97 -7.99 -11.62
C GLU A 73 -16.99 -8.17 -12.78
N LYS A 74 -16.30 -7.09 -13.16
CA LYS A 74 -15.28 -7.14 -14.21
C LYS A 74 -14.11 -8.07 -13.88
N ALA A 75 -13.73 -8.14 -12.62
CA ALA A 75 -12.70 -9.07 -12.15
C ALA A 75 -13.19 -10.52 -12.24
N MET A 76 -14.43 -10.80 -11.84
CA MET A 76 -15.05 -12.11 -11.93
C MET A 76 -15.15 -12.60 -13.37
N ASP A 77 -15.61 -11.75 -14.30
CA ASP A 77 -15.69 -12.05 -15.73
C ASP A 77 -14.30 -12.38 -16.30
N PHE A 78 -13.28 -11.63 -15.91
CA PHE A 78 -11.91 -11.90 -16.32
C PHE A 78 -11.41 -13.25 -15.79
N ILE A 79 -11.60 -13.54 -14.52
CA ILE A 79 -11.17 -14.80 -13.89
C ILE A 79 -11.86 -16.00 -14.55
N GLU A 80 -13.18 -15.92 -14.73
CA GLU A 80 -13.98 -16.97 -15.37
C GLU A 80 -13.49 -17.24 -16.82
N ASN A 81 -13.30 -16.20 -17.60
CA ASN A 81 -12.79 -16.33 -18.98
C ASN A 81 -11.37 -16.95 -19.02
N GLN A 82 -10.46 -16.57 -18.10
CA GLN A 82 -9.14 -17.19 -18.09
C GLN A 82 -9.20 -18.66 -17.63
N ASN A 83 -10.09 -19.00 -16.72
CA ASN A 83 -10.33 -20.37 -16.28
C ASN A 83 -10.87 -21.24 -17.42
N GLU A 84 -11.87 -20.77 -18.17
CA GLU A 84 -12.41 -21.46 -19.34
C GLU A 84 -11.36 -21.69 -20.45
N LEU A 85 -10.45 -20.74 -20.62
CA LEU A 85 -9.34 -20.83 -21.58
C LEU A 85 -8.12 -21.60 -21.07
N GLU A 86 -8.18 -22.12 -19.83
CA GLU A 86 -7.08 -22.81 -19.14
C GLU A 86 -5.76 -21.99 -19.14
N LYS A 87 -5.86 -20.66 -19.03
CA LYS A 87 -4.70 -19.77 -19.04
C LYS A 87 -4.33 -19.31 -17.64
N PRO A 88 -3.02 -19.33 -17.29
CA PRO A 88 -2.57 -18.69 -16.07
C PRO A 88 -2.76 -17.17 -16.18
N PHE A 89 -3.13 -16.53 -15.09
CA PHE A 89 -3.40 -15.10 -15.10
C PHE A 89 -2.74 -14.35 -13.94
N TYR A 90 -2.55 -13.06 -14.14
CA TYR A 90 -2.26 -12.07 -13.12
C TYR A 90 -3.30 -10.95 -13.21
N LEU A 91 -4.04 -10.76 -12.14
CA LEU A 91 -5.03 -9.70 -12.03
C LEU A 91 -4.66 -8.75 -10.90
N GLN A 92 -4.54 -7.47 -11.21
CA GLN A 92 -4.40 -6.41 -10.22
C GLN A 92 -5.65 -5.54 -10.23
N ILE A 93 -6.30 -5.41 -9.08
CA ILE A 93 -7.45 -4.55 -8.90
C ILE A 93 -7.04 -3.41 -7.95
N SER A 94 -7.06 -2.19 -8.46
CA SER A 94 -6.76 -0.98 -7.68
C SER A 94 -8.04 -0.21 -7.45
N HIS A 95 -8.75 -0.52 -6.35
CA HIS A 95 -10.02 0.12 -6.04
C HIS A 95 -9.87 1.63 -5.83
N TYR A 96 -10.89 2.41 -6.21
CA TYR A 96 -10.99 3.83 -5.86
C TYR A 96 -11.37 4.02 -4.39
N ALA A 97 -12.10 3.08 -3.80
CA ALA A 97 -12.34 3.00 -2.36
C ALA A 97 -11.03 2.60 -1.63
N ILE A 98 -10.76 3.17 -0.47
CA ILE A 98 -11.59 4.09 0.29
C ILE A 98 -11.12 5.56 0.18
N HIS A 99 -10.56 5.96 -0.96
CA HIS A 99 -10.21 7.37 -1.20
C HIS A 99 -11.47 8.24 -1.21
N THR A 100 -11.39 9.48 -0.72
CA THR A 100 -12.50 10.43 -0.83
C THR A 100 -12.91 10.66 -2.31
N ASN A 101 -14.15 11.01 -2.66
CA ASN A 101 -15.23 11.37 -1.72
C ASN A 101 -15.66 10.14 -0.90
N ILE A 102 -16.28 10.43 0.24
CA ILE A 102 -16.94 9.38 1.05
C ILE A 102 -18.24 9.01 0.37
N VAL A 103 -18.33 7.79 -0.15
CA VAL A 103 -19.51 7.27 -0.85
C VAL A 103 -19.77 5.84 -0.35
N SER A 104 -21.00 5.55 0.05
CA SER A 104 -21.39 4.23 0.54
C SER A 104 -22.81 3.87 0.12
N LYS A 105 -23.21 2.60 0.29
CA LYS A 105 -24.63 2.26 0.25
C LYS A 105 -25.35 2.88 1.46
N GLU A 106 -26.58 3.32 1.27
CA GLU A 106 -27.38 3.92 2.35
C GLU A 106 -27.62 2.92 3.49
N LYS A 107 -27.87 1.65 3.16
CA LYS A 107 -28.08 0.57 4.13
C LYS A 107 -26.85 0.41 5.04
N THR A 108 -25.66 0.37 4.47
CA THR A 108 -24.40 0.18 5.19
C THR A 108 -24.09 1.41 6.05
N PHE A 109 -24.34 2.62 5.53
CA PHE A 109 -24.18 3.84 6.30
C PHE A 109 -25.07 3.86 7.56
N LYS A 110 -26.37 3.53 7.42
CA LYS A 110 -27.32 3.48 8.55
C LYS A 110 -26.87 2.48 9.63
N LYS A 111 -26.28 1.34 9.24
CA LYS A 111 -25.69 0.37 10.17
C LYS A 111 -24.64 1.03 11.06
N TYR A 112 -23.67 1.74 10.47
CA TYR A 112 -22.58 2.38 11.22
C TYR A 112 -23.00 3.67 11.92
N GLN A 113 -23.98 4.40 11.40
CA GLN A 113 -24.56 5.58 12.07
C GLN A 113 -25.17 5.22 13.42
N ASN A 114 -25.80 4.05 13.51
CA ASN A 114 -26.46 3.56 14.71
C ASN A 114 -25.55 2.74 15.64
N LYS A 115 -24.35 2.40 15.19
CA LYS A 115 -23.37 1.64 15.98
C LYS A 115 -22.72 2.56 17.03
N GLN A 116 -22.50 2.02 18.22
CA GLN A 116 -21.74 2.73 19.27
C GLN A 116 -20.31 3.04 18.76
N LYS A 117 -19.93 4.30 18.85
CA LYS A 117 -18.58 4.74 18.43
C LYS A 117 -17.54 4.30 19.42
N SER A 118 -16.42 3.76 18.94
CA SER A 118 -15.28 3.38 19.76
C SER A 118 -14.29 4.53 19.94
N LEU A 119 -14.20 5.43 18.96
CA LEU A 119 -13.27 6.55 18.96
C LEU A 119 -13.99 7.86 18.56
N PRO A 120 -13.52 9.02 19.08
CA PRO A 120 -14.07 10.34 18.71
C PRO A 120 -13.91 10.67 17.22
N THR A 121 -12.99 10.01 16.53
CA THR A 121 -12.69 10.20 15.10
C THR A 121 -13.47 9.28 14.19
N ASP A 122 -14.34 8.43 14.73
CA ASP A 122 -15.15 7.51 13.96
C ASP A 122 -15.98 8.23 12.93
N ASN A 123 -15.92 7.74 11.69
CA ASN A 123 -16.69 8.25 10.58
C ASN A 123 -17.57 7.14 10.00
N PRO A 124 -18.91 7.21 10.17
CA PRO A 124 -19.82 6.17 9.69
C PRO A 124 -19.73 5.93 8.19
N GLY A 125 -19.51 6.99 7.41
CA GLY A 125 -19.39 6.87 5.95
C GLY A 125 -18.13 6.15 5.51
N LEU A 126 -17.00 6.42 6.18
CA LEU A 126 -15.75 5.69 5.91
C LEU A 126 -15.89 4.21 6.30
N ALA A 127 -16.49 3.93 7.46
CA ALA A 127 -16.73 2.56 7.90
C ALA A 127 -17.66 1.80 6.94
N ALA A 128 -18.72 2.47 6.47
CA ALA A 128 -19.65 1.91 5.49
C ALA A 128 -18.95 1.63 4.14
N MET A 129 -18.12 2.56 3.66
CA MET A 129 -17.36 2.36 2.42
C MET A 129 -16.37 1.20 2.53
N ASN A 130 -15.77 0.98 3.70
CA ASN A 130 -14.92 -0.20 3.94
C ASN A 130 -15.74 -1.51 3.89
N GLU A 131 -16.94 -1.55 4.48
CA GLU A 131 -17.79 -2.74 4.41
C GLU A 131 -18.27 -3.00 2.99
N ASP A 132 -18.62 -1.94 2.23
CA ASP A 132 -18.99 -2.09 0.83
C ASP A 132 -17.82 -2.63 -0.02
N LEU A 133 -16.58 -2.23 0.30
CA LEU A 133 -15.38 -2.77 -0.34
C LEU A 133 -15.16 -4.25 0.03
N ASP A 134 -15.35 -4.60 1.28
CA ASP A 134 -15.26 -5.98 1.78
C ASP A 134 -16.29 -6.89 1.07
N GLU A 135 -17.53 -6.41 0.89
CA GLU A 135 -18.58 -7.11 0.13
C GLU A 135 -18.14 -7.34 -1.33
N GLY A 136 -17.59 -6.31 -1.99
CA GLY A 136 -17.09 -6.44 -3.36
C GLY A 136 -15.90 -7.41 -3.48
N LEU A 137 -15.03 -7.47 -2.48
CA LEU A 137 -13.97 -8.47 -2.42
C LEU A 137 -14.56 -9.86 -2.20
N GLY A 138 -15.57 -9.99 -1.32
CA GLY A 138 -16.29 -11.25 -1.09
C GLY A 138 -16.80 -11.88 -2.39
N MET A 139 -17.41 -11.08 -3.28
CA MET A 139 -17.88 -11.57 -4.59
C MET A 139 -16.77 -12.23 -5.41
N ILE A 140 -15.56 -11.66 -5.40
CA ILE A 140 -14.40 -12.21 -6.14
C ILE A 140 -13.93 -13.52 -5.49
N LEU A 141 -13.88 -13.56 -4.15
CA LEU A 141 -13.49 -14.77 -3.41
C LEU A 141 -14.47 -15.92 -3.65
N ASP A 142 -15.77 -15.63 -3.61
CA ASP A 142 -16.84 -16.60 -3.88
C ASP A 142 -16.72 -17.14 -5.33
N LYS A 143 -16.40 -16.29 -6.32
CA LYS A 143 -16.19 -16.72 -7.72
C LYS A 143 -14.97 -17.64 -7.84
N ILE A 144 -13.86 -17.37 -7.16
CA ILE A 144 -12.67 -18.23 -7.14
C ILE A 144 -12.99 -19.61 -6.54
N GLU A 145 -13.82 -19.65 -5.50
CA GLU A 145 -14.29 -20.89 -4.87
C GLU A 145 -15.26 -21.65 -5.79
N GLU A 146 -16.24 -20.97 -6.40
CA GLU A 146 -17.18 -21.53 -7.36
C GLU A 146 -16.47 -22.23 -8.53
N LEU A 147 -15.41 -21.61 -9.06
CA LEU A 147 -14.60 -22.16 -10.16
C LEU A 147 -13.64 -23.26 -9.71
N ASN A 148 -13.56 -23.57 -8.40
CA ASN A 148 -12.66 -24.56 -7.82
C ASN A 148 -11.17 -24.31 -8.12
N ILE A 149 -10.74 -23.04 -8.17
CA ILE A 149 -9.35 -22.65 -8.43
C ILE A 149 -8.62 -22.11 -7.19
N SER A 150 -9.22 -22.17 -6.00
CA SER A 150 -8.63 -21.69 -4.75
C SER A 150 -7.27 -22.34 -4.43
N ASP A 151 -7.12 -23.65 -4.75
CA ASP A 151 -5.89 -24.41 -4.52
C ASP A 151 -4.79 -24.12 -5.57
N ASN A 152 -5.06 -23.25 -6.54
CA ASN A 152 -4.12 -22.85 -7.58
C ASN A 152 -4.05 -21.31 -7.74
N THR A 153 -4.54 -20.54 -6.77
CA THR A 153 -4.61 -19.09 -6.84
C THR A 153 -4.06 -18.46 -5.57
N TYR A 154 -3.04 -17.60 -5.70
CA TYR A 154 -2.61 -16.72 -4.63
C TYR A 154 -3.38 -15.42 -4.68
N ILE A 155 -3.90 -15.00 -3.53
CA ILE A 155 -4.64 -13.74 -3.36
C ILE A 155 -3.87 -12.87 -2.37
N ILE A 156 -3.54 -11.65 -2.78
CA ILE A 156 -2.81 -10.67 -1.97
C ILE A 156 -3.69 -9.44 -1.81
N TYR A 157 -4.05 -9.11 -0.58
CA TYR A 157 -4.80 -7.92 -0.23
C TYR A 157 -3.91 -6.94 0.52
N THR A 158 -3.86 -5.69 0.06
CA THR A 158 -3.10 -4.63 0.71
C THR A 158 -3.66 -3.25 0.38
N SER A 159 -3.08 -2.21 0.96
CA SER A 159 -3.34 -0.80 0.63
C SER A 159 -2.06 -0.11 0.18
N ASP A 160 -2.21 0.97 -0.61
CA ASP A 160 -1.08 1.78 -1.11
C ASP A 160 -0.45 2.66 -0.02
N ASN A 161 -1.25 3.09 0.97
CA ASN A 161 -0.83 3.90 2.12
C ASN A 161 -1.88 3.89 3.22
N GLY A 162 -1.53 4.40 4.38
CA GLY A 162 -2.49 4.62 5.46
C GLY A 162 -3.50 5.73 5.13
N SER A 163 -4.58 5.80 5.90
CA SER A 163 -5.60 6.84 5.73
C SER A 163 -5.04 8.24 6.01
N VAL A 164 -5.72 9.28 5.52
CA VAL A 164 -5.46 10.65 5.97
C VAL A 164 -5.61 10.72 7.50
N PRO A 165 -4.80 11.55 8.18
CA PRO A 165 -4.81 11.59 9.66
C PRO A 165 -6.17 11.95 10.26
N THR A 166 -6.95 12.79 9.58
CA THR A 166 -8.26 13.28 10.05
C THR A 166 -9.28 13.40 8.92
N ILE A 167 -10.55 13.20 9.23
CA ILE A 167 -11.68 13.39 8.31
C ILE A 167 -12.71 14.30 9.00
N PRO A 168 -12.97 15.50 8.49
CA PRO A 168 -12.28 16.17 7.37
C PRO A 168 -10.80 16.42 7.63
N ALA A 169 -10.00 16.45 6.55
CA ALA A 169 -8.60 16.78 6.64
C ALA A 169 -8.39 18.16 7.30
N ARG A 170 -7.30 18.30 8.07
CA ARG A 170 -6.93 19.49 8.85
C ARG A 170 -7.85 19.82 10.04
N ARG A 171 -8.85 18.99 10.33
CA ARG A 171 -9.58 19.12 11.58
C ARG A 171 -8.74 18.55 12.71
N PHE A 172 -8.71 19.27 13.85
CA PHE A 172 -8.02 18.76 15.03
C PHE A 172 -8.83 17.65 15.68
N TYR A 173 -8.17 16.52 15.94
CA TYR A 173 -8.67 15.42 16.76
C TYR A 173 -7.57 14.97 17.71
N LYS A 174 -7.95 14.48 18.88
CA LYS A 174 -7.01 13.93 19.85
C LYS A 174 -6.20 12.74 19.29
N ASN A 175 -6.85 11.90 18.51
CA ASN A 175 -6.24 10.76 17.84
C ASN A 175 -6.43 10.88 16.33
N SER A 176 -5.50 10.32 15.55
CA SER A 176 -5.71 10.15 14.11
C SER A 176 -6.75 9.07 13.84
N ILE A 177 -7.29 9.04 12.62
CA ILE A 177 -8.21 7.96 12.19
C ILE A 177 -7.50 6.61 12.12
N ASN A 178 -6.16 6.61 12.03
CA ASN A 178 -5.34 5.41 12.02
C ASN A 178 -4.98 4.91 13.42
N PHE A 179 -5.57 5.51 14.48
CA PHE A 179 -5.29 5.08 15.85
C PHE A 179 -5.42 3.55 16.01
N PRO A 180 -4.47 2.86 16.67
CA PRO A 180 -3.42 3.36 17.54
C PRO A 180 -2.17 3.93 16.84
N LEU A 181 -2.03 3.78 15.53
CA LEU A 181 -0.88 4.25 14.76
C LEU A 181 -0.84 5.77 14.68
N SER A 182 0.35 6.33 14.69
CA SER A 182 0.57 7.77 14.65
C SER A 182 0.35 8.33 13.25
N ARG A 183 -0.41 9.43 13.15
CA ARG A 183 -0.58 10.25 11.93
C ARG A 183 -1.19 9.49 10.76
N GLY A 184 -0.63 9.56 9.53
CA GLY A 184 -1.23 8.91 8.38
C GLY A 184 -0.60 9.29 7.04
N LYS A 185 -1.38 9.18 5.98
CA LYS A 185 -0.97 9.46 4.60
C LYS A 185 -0.12 10.73 4.49
N TRP A 186 0.89 10.70 3.63
CA TRP A 186 1.92 11.72 3.33
C TRP A 186 3.03 11.87 4.36
N ASP A 187 3.12 11.00 5.35
CA ASP A 187 4.28 10.95 6.23
C ASP A 187 4.78 9.52 6.47
N ALA A 188 5.96 9.40 7.03
CA ALA A 188 6.61 8.13 7.31
C ALA A 188 6.37 7.65 8.76
N MET A 189 5.38 8.19 9.46
CA MET A 189 4.90 7.63 10.73
C MET A 189 4.11 6.36 10.47
N GLU A 190 3.95 5.50 11.49
CA GLU A 190 3.32 4.19 11.32
C GLU A 190 1.92 4.26 10.71
N GLY A 191 1.11 5.28 11.05
CA GLY A 191 -0.20 5.47 10.45
C GLY A 191 -0.20 5.79 8.95
N GLY A 192 0.94 6.23 8.40
CA GLY A 192 1.10 6.48 6.97
C GLY A 192 1.62 5.30 6.16
N ILE A 193 2.41 4.42 6.79
CA ILE A 193 3.16 3.36 6.11
C ILE A 193 2.72 1.95 6.50
N ARG A 194 2.14 1.74 7.68
CA ARG A 194 1.63 0.43 8.10
C ARG A 194 0.21 0.25 7.60
N VAL A 195 0.02 -0.71 6.73
CA VAL A 195 -1.24 -0.98 6.02
C VAL A 195 -1.70 -2.42 6.24
N PRO A 196 -2.98 -2.72 6.03
CA PRO A 196 -3.45 -4.11 6.00
C PRO A 196 -2.66 -4.91 4.97
N PHE A 197 -2.28 -6.14 5.34
CA PHE A 197 -1.60 -7.07 4.45
C PHE A 197 -2.05 -8.49 4.74
N ILE A 198 -2.73 -9.12 3.79
CA ILE A 198 -3.28 -10.48 3.91
C ILE A 198 -2.91 -11.25 2.66
N VAL A 199 -2.43 -12.48 2.84
CA VAL A 199 -2.15 -13.39 1.73
C VAL A 199 -2.84 -14.72 1.97
N SER A 200 -3.51 -15.23 0.94
CA SER A 200 -4.13 -16.54 0.91
C SER A 200 -3.68 -17.29 -0.34
N GLY A 201 -3.61 -18.61 -0.29
CA GLY A 201 -3.28 -19.44 -1.45
C GLY A 201 -2.63 -20.77 -1.10
N PRO A 202 -2.17 -21.51 -2.11
CA PRO A 202 -1.60 -22.83 -1.95
C PRO A 202 -0.46 -22.89 -0.94
N GLY A 203 -0.53 -23.85 -0.02
CA GLY A 203 0.49 -24.09 1.00
C GLY A 203 0.50 -23.10 2.16
N ILE A 204 -0.32 -22.05 2.14
CA ILE A 204 -0.42 -21.08 3.24
C ILE A 204 -1.39 -21.63 4.29
N LYS A 205 -0.90 -21.76 5.52
CA LYS A 205 -1.72 -22.23 6.63
C LYS A 205 -2.78 -21.19 7.01
N LYS A 206 -4.03 -21.61 7.12
CA LYS A 206 -5.14 -20.76 7.58
C LYS A 206 -4.84 -20.17 8.97
N SER A 207 -5.21 -18.91 9.17
CA SER A 207 -5.02 -18.16 10.43
C SER A 207 -3.55 -18.11 10.91
N SER A 208 -2.59 -18.17 9.99
CA SER A 208 -1.19 -17.90 10.33
C SER A 208 -0.94 -16.40 10.38
N GLU A 209 -0.07 -15.98 11.28
CA GLU A 209 0.32 -14.59 11.46
C GLU A 209 1.84 -14.46 11.47
N SER A 210 2.35 -13.29 11.06
CA SER A 210 3.78 -12.97 11.10
C SER A 210 4.00 -11.54 11.56
N ASN A 211 5.00 -11.34 12.41
CA ASN A 211 5.50 -10.02 12.78
C ASN A 211 6.72 -9.58 11.94
N VAL A 212 7.13 -10.38 10.96
CA VAL A 212 8.25 -10.02 10.08
C VAL A 212 7.80 -8.88 9.16
N PRO A 213 8.49 -7.72 9.19
CA PRO A 213 8.12 -6.59 8.34
C PRO A 213 8.30 -6.91 6.86
N VAL A 214 7.24 -6.71 6.09
CA VAL A 214 7.23 -6.78 4.62
C VAL A 214 6.80 -5.44 4.04
N VAL A 215 7.19 -5.15 2.81
CA VAL A 215 6.92 -3.87 2.15
C VAL A 215 6.58 -4.08 0.66
N GLY A 216 5.94 -3.09 0.03
CA GLY A 216 5.41 -3.24 -1.33
C GLY A 216 6.41 -3.72 -2.37
N TYR A 217 7.68 -3.32 -2.30
CA TYR A 217 8.72 -3.78 -3.22
C TYR A 217 9.17 -5.24 -3.01
N ASP A 218 8.76 -5.90 -1.92
CA ASP A 218 8.96 -7.34 -1.71
C ASP A 218 7.98 -8.20 -2.51
N LEU A 219 6.89 -7.61 -3.03
CA LEU A 219 5.88 -8.35 -3.80
C LEU A 219 6.47 -8.97 -5.07
N LEU A 220 7.26 -8.21 -5.82
CA LEU A 220 7.85 -8.69 -7.07
C LEU A 220 8.72 -9.94 -6.86
N PRO A 221 9.76 -9.94 -5.99
CA PRO A 221 10.56 -11.13 -5.75
C PRO A 221 9.75 -12.29 -5.15
N THR A 222 8.74 -12.01 -4.33
CA THR A 222 7.89 -13.06 -3.76
C THR A 222 7.02 -13.73 -4.83
N ILE A 223 6.40 -12.96 -5.72
CA ILE A 223 5.60 -13.51 -6.82
C ILE A 223 6.47 -14.35 -7.75
N ILE A 224 7.68 -13.87 -8.07
CA ILE A 224 8.64 -14.66 -8.87
C ILE A 224 8.92 -16.00 -8.19
N ASP A 225 9.23 -15.97 -6.92
CA ASP A 225 9.64 -17.15 -6.16
C ASP A 225 8.49 -18.15 -5.95
N LEU A 226 7.24 -17.66 -5.86
CA LEU A 226 6.04 -18.49 -5.82
C LEU A 226 5.77 -19.19 -7.17
N VAL A 227 6.01 -18.50 -8.29
CA VAL A 227 5.69 -19.00 -9.63
C VAL A 227 6.85 -19.82 -10.22
N ASN A 228 8.08 -19.34 -10.08
CA ASN A 228 9.27 -20.02 -10.59
C ASN A 228 10.52 -19.63 -9.79
N PRO A 229 10.87 -20.37 -8.74
CA PRO A 229 12.02 -20.05 -7.87
C PRO A 229 13.38 -20.12 -8.56
N LYS A 230 13.45 -20.63 -9.78
CA LYS A 230 14.70 -20.67 -10.59
C LYS A 230 14.87 -19.44 -11.48
N PHE A 231 13.85 -18.59 -11.58
CA PHE A 231 13.93 -17.39 -12.40
C PHE A 231 14.66 -16.27 -11.66
N THR A 232 15.64 -15.67 -12.29
CA THR A 232 16.38 -14.50 -11.77
C THR A 232 16.10 -13.29 -12.66
N PRO A 233 15.63 -12.16 -12.09
CA PRO A 233 15.48 -10.92 -12.85
C PRO A 233 16.81 -10.45 -13.44
N LYS A 234 16.80 -9.83 -14.62
CA LYS A 234 18.00 -9.30 -15.28
C LYS A 234 18.63 -8.09 -14.59
N GLN A 235 17.87 -7.43 -13.74
CA GLN A 235 18.31 -6.24 -12.98
C GLN A 235 18.08 -6.48 -11.50
N ASP A 236 18.85 -5.80 -10.70
CA ASP A 236 18.71 -5.84 -9.26
C ASP A 236 17.32 -5.35 -8.84
N VAL A 237 16.78 -5.95 -7.80
CA VAL A 237 15.53 -5.57 -7.16
C VAL A 237 15.81 -5.22 -5.71
N ASP A 238 15.13 -4.18 -5.19
CA ASP A 238 15.34 -3.71 -3.81
C ASP A 238 14.70 -4.63 -2.77
N GLY A 239 13.69 -5.41 -3.18
CA GLY A 239 12.93 -6.30 -2.32
C GLY A 239 13.56 -7.67 -2.10
N GLY A 240 13.06 -8.36 -1.07
CA GLY A 240 13.33 -9.76 -0.79
C GLY A 240 12.05 -10.60 -0.83
N SER A 241 12.18 -11.88 -1.17
CA SER A 241 11.03 -12.80 -1.11
C SER A 241 10.64 -13.11 0.33
N PHE A 242 9.36 -13.06 0.62
CA PHE A 242 8.76 -13.53 1.87
C PHE A 242 8.00 -14.85 1.70
N LYS A 243 8.22 -15.58 0.61
CA LYS A 243 7.60 -16.89 0.34
C LYS A 243 7.78 -17.86 1.51
N ASP A 244 8.99 -17.95 2.06
CA ASP A 244 9.26 -18.86 3.17
C ASP A 244 8.43 -18.51 4.41
N ILE A 245 8.19 -17.24 4.67
CA ILE A 245 7.32 -16.79 5.76
C ILE A 245 5.89 -17.26 5.54
N LEU A 246 5.38 -17.16 4.30
CA LEU A 246 4.05 -17.63 3.94
C LEU A 246 3.88 -19.14 4.15
N LEU A 247 4.88 -19.93 3.74
CA LEU A 247 4.82 -21.39 3.76
C LEU A 247 5.26 -22.01 5.09
N SER A 248 5.91 -21.24 5.98
CA SER A 248 6.43 -21.70 7.29
C SER A 248 5.62 -21.17 8.47
N ASN A 249 4.32 -20.96 8.30
CA ASN A 249 3.42 -20.51 9.37
C ASN A 249 3.88 -19.18 10.01
N GLY A 250 4.25 -18.20 9.18
CA GLY A 250 4.65 -16.87 9.61
C GLY A 250 6.10 -16.73 10.10
N LYS A 251 6.90 -17.79 10.03
CA LYS A 251 8.29 -17.81 10.51
C LYS A 251 9.26 -17.64 9.35
N GLY A 252 10.34 -16.89 9.57
CA GLY A 252 11.39 -16.68 8.58
C GLY A 252 11.94 -15.26 8.62
N ILE A 253 12.72 -14.93 7.62
CA ILE A 253 13.30 -13.60 7.42
C ILE A 253 13.11 -13.19 5.96
N VAL A 254 13.09 -11.88 5.71
CA VAL A 254 13.17 -11.34 4.34
C VAL A 254 14.59 -10.85 4.10
N SER A 255 15.30 -11.53 3.19
CA SER A 255 16.64 -11.09 2.79
C SER A 255 16.53 -10.04 1.71
N ARG A 256 17.01 -8.82 1.98
CA ARG A 256 17.01 -7.68 1.06
C ARG A 256 18.44 -7.21 0.80
N PRO A 257 18.71 -6.59 -0.35
CA PRO A 257 20.04 -6.00 -0.64
C PRO A 257 20.46 -4.96 0.40
N TYR A 258 19.47 -4.28 0.99
CA TYR A 258 19.68 -3.30 2.04
C TYR A 258 19.00 -3.71 3.36
N ASN A 259 19.75 -3.64 4.45
CA ASN A 259 19.24 -3.99 5.78
C ASN A 259 18.53 -2.80 6.42
N GLY A 260 17.23 -2.73 6.23
CA GLY A 260 16.31 -1.71 6.75
C GLY A 260 15.25 -1.31 5.74
N LEU A 261 14.10 -0.89 6.23
CA LEU A 261 13.03 -0.31 5.43
C LEU A 261 13.18 1.20 5.41
N ILE A 262 13.32 1.79 4.23
CA ILE A 262 13.55 3.23 4.07
C ILE A 262 12.30 3.89 3.52
N PHE A 263 11.92 5.00 4.14
CA PHE A 263 10.85 5.88 3.66
C PHE A 263 11.38 7.31 3.56
N HIS A 264 11.12 7.96 2.43
CA HIS A 264 11.67 9.26 2.14
C HIS A 264 10.58 10.22 1.66
N VAL A 265 10.35 11.30 2.42
CA VAL A 265 9.34 12.33 2.17
C VAL A 265 10.06 13.69 2.15
N PRO A 266 10.74 14.05 1.03
CA PRO A 266 11.61 15.22 0.97
C PRO A 266 10.85 16.54 0.73
N TYR A 267 9.59 16.64 1.13
CA TYR A 267 8.74 17.82 0.91
C TYR A 267 7.83 18.09 2.11
N GLU A 268 7.38 19.31 2.22
CA GLU A 268 6.42 19.73 3.24
C GLU A 268 4.97 19.41 2.81
N ASN A 269 4.15 18.99 3.74
CA ASN A 269 2.73 18.76 3.52
C ASN A 269 1.90 19.31 4.69
N LYS A 270 1.01 20.27 4.39
CA LYS A 270 0.18 20.93 5.42
C LYS A 270 -0.88 20.05 6.07
N ILE A 271 -1.13 18.85 5.54
CA ILE A 271 -2.13 17.91 6.06
C ILE A 271 -1.45 16.86 6.96
N ALA A 272 -0.25 16.45 6.61
CA ALA A 272 0.55 15.44 7.28
C ALA A 272 1.49 16.05 8.36
N LEU A 273 2.70 15.54 8.48
CA LEU A 273 3.68 15.97 9.48
C LEU A 273 4.16 17.42 9.28
N ASN A 274 3.93 17.98 8.11
CA ASN A 274 4.31 19.35 7.73
C ASN A 274 5.82 19.62 7.74
N ARG A 275 6.65 18.58 7.80
CA ARG A 275 8.11 18.67 7.75
C ARG A 275 8.65 17.62 6.79
N ALA A 276 9.60 18.00 5.96
CA ALA A 276 10.34 17.05 5.13
C ALA A 276 11.15 16.10 6.03
N HIS A 277 11.03 14.81 5.83
CA HIS A 277 11.66 13.82 6.68
C HIS A 277 11.99 12.52 5.92
N SER A 278 12.83 11.72 6.52
CA SER A 278 13.11 10.36 6.08
C SER A 278 13.16 9.44 7.28
N SER A 279 12.81 8.19 7.10
CA SER A 279 12.89 7.22 8.17
C SER A 279 13.56 5.92 7.73
N ILE A 280 14.13 5.22 8.71
CA ILE A 280 14.62 3.86 8.58
C ILE A 280 14.01 3.01 9.69
N ILE A 281 13.51 1.83 9.32
CA ILE A 281 13.09 0.80 10.26
C ILE A 281 14.06 -0.37 10.11
N ARG A 282 14.68 -0.77 11.22
CA ARG A 282 15.55 -1.94 11.29
C ARG A 282 15.39 -2.60 12.65
N ASP A 283 15.18 -3.90 12.63
CA ASP A 283 14.75 -4.64 13.80
C ASP A 283 13.46 -4.03 14.36
N ASN A 284 13.43 -3.67 15.63
CA ASN A 284 12.28 -3.02 16.27
C ASN A 284 12.39 -1.50 16.29
N TYR A 285 13.51 -0.95 15.84
CA TYR A 285 13.77 0.48 15.96
C TYR A 285 13.43 1.24 14.70
N LYS A 286 12.76 2.38 14.88
CA LYS A 286 12.50 3.34 13.83
C LYS A 286 13.15 4.66 14.17
N LEU A 287 14.02 5.12 13.27
CA LEU A 287 14.58 6.45 13.34
C LEU A 287 13.92 7.32 12.27
N ILE A 288 13.50 8.52 12.68
CA ILE A 288 13.03 9.59 11.79
C ILE A 288 14.05 10.71 11.83
N LYS A 289 14.49 11.17 10.66
CA LYS A 289 15.36 12.33 10.51
C LYS A 289 14.63 13.44 9.75
N TYR A 290 14.50 14.58 10.38
CA TYR A 290 13.91 15.77 9.77
C TYR A 290 14.92 16.47 8.88
N ARG A 291 14.53 16.85 7.66
CA ARG A 291 15.45 17.39 6.66
C ARG A 291 15.67 18.88 6.75
N ASP A 292 14.86 19.59 7.52
CA ASP A 292 14.94 21.04 7.72
C ASP A 292 16.03 21.45 8.73
N ASN A 293 16.32 20.61 9.75
CA ASN A 293 17.28 20.93 10.80
C ASN A 293 18.16 19.74 11.25
N ASN A 294 18.03 18.59 10.58
CA ASN A 294 18.70 17.32 10.92
C ASN A 294 18.38 16.77 12.32
N GLU A 295 17.31 17.23 12.95
CA GLU A 295 16.79 16.63 14.17
C GLU A 295 16.41 15.16 13.92
N ILE A 296 16.65 14.31 14.92
CA ILE A 296 16.27 12.90 14.87
C ILE A 296 15.34 12.54 16.03
N ASN A 297 14.43 11.61 15.78
CA ASN A 297 13.70 10.89 16.81
C ASN A 297 13.89 9.39 16.62
N LEU A 298 14.00 8.65 17.72
CA LEU A 298 14.11 7.19 17.73
C LEU A 298 12.96 6.59 18.53
N PHE A 299 12.32 5.58 18.00
CA PHE A 299 11.23 4.85 18.63
C PHE A 299 11.53 3.35 18.66
N ASP A 300 11.15 2.66 19.74
CA ASP A 300 11.07 1.21 19.80
C ASP A 300 9.62 0.79 19.47
N LEU A 301 9.39 0.25 18.29
CA LEU A 301 8.05 -0.07 17.81
C LEU A 301 7.40 -1.26 18.53
N ASN A 302 8.17 -2.07 19.26
CA ASN A 302 7.60 -3.12 20.10
C ASN A 302 6.94 -2.54 21.37
N GLU A 303 7.57 -1.53 21.96
CA GLU A 303 7.11 -0.91 23.18
C GLU A 303 6.22 0.31 22.92
N ASP A 304 6.48 1.03 21.85
CA ASP A 304 5.80 2.28 21.49
C ASP A 304 5.41 2.36 20.02
N ILE A 305 4.43 1.55 19.60
CA ILE A 305 3.87 1.62 18.24
C ILE A 305 3.16 2.95 17.95
N PHE A 306 2.87 3.74 19.00
CA PHE A 306 2.26 5.06 18.88
C PHE A 306 3.27 6.16 18.53
N GLU A 307 4.58 5.86 18.57
CA GLU A 307 5.66 6.82 18.28
C GLU A 307 5.57 8.10 19.13
N LYS A 308 5.32 7.94 20.44
CA LYS A 308 5.12 9.06 21.39
C LYS A 308 6.37 9.43 22.15
N THR A 309 7.26 8.47 22.39
CA THR A 309 8.40 8.61 23.27
C THR A 309 9.69 8.55 22.49
N ASP A 310 10.31 9.71 22.24
CA ASP A 310 11.65 9.77 21.65
C ASP A 310 12.70 9.24 22.63
N ILE A 311 13.34 8.14 22.25
CA ILE A 311 14.42 7.49 23.01
C ILE A 311 15.80 7.73 22.41
N SER A 312 15.96 8.65 21.46
CA SER A 312 17.21 8.90 20.74
C SER A 312 18.38 9.23 21.66
N LYS A 313 18.14 10.04 22.68
CA LYS A 313 19.16 10.42 23.69
C LYS A 313 19.50 9.28 24.66
N LEU A 314 18.58 8.36 24.90
CA LEU A 314 18.80 7.19 25.76
C LEU A 314 19.57 6.09 25.02
N ASN A 315 19.50 6.07 23.68
CA ASN A 315 20.09 5.04 22.82
C ASN A 315 21.01 5.65 21.73
N PRO A 316 22.06 6.40 22.10
CA PRO A 316 22.86 7.18 21.13
C PRO A 316 23.58 6.29 20.11
N LYS A 317 23.98 5.07 20.50
CA LYS A 317 24.67 4.12 19.57
C LYS A 317 23.70 3.61 18.48
N ILE A 318 22.46 3.29 18.85
CA ILE A 318 21.42 2.84 17.91
C ILE A 318 21.06 4.01 16.99
N SER A 319 20.83 5.19 17.56
CA SER A 319 20.52 6.41 16.81
C SER A 319 21.59 6.71 15.75
N SER A 320 22.86 6.76 16.14
CA SER A 320 23.97 7.03 15.22
C SER A 320 24.11 5.96 14.13
N SER A 321 23.95 4.70 14.47
CA SER A 321 24.00 3.59 13.50
C SER A 321 22.89 3.67 12.45
N LEU A 322 21.64 3.94 12.88
CA LEU A 322 20.50 4.05 11.99
C LEU A 322 20.57 5.32 11.14
N GLU A 323 20.96 6.45 11.73
CA GLU A 323 21.16 7.71 11.02
C GLU A 323 22.21 7.56 9.89
N THR A 324 23.37 6.98 10.23
CA THR A 324 24.43 6.72 9.25
C THR A 324 23.95 5.81 8.11
N SER A 325 23.22 4.75 8.46
CA SER A 325 22.65 3.84 7.47
C SER A 325 21.65 4.54 6.56
N LEU A 326 20.73 5.34 7.11
CA LEU A 326 19.75 6.10 6.36
C LEU A 326 20.41 7.08 5.39
N ASP A 327 21.38 7.87 5.89
CA ASP A 327 22.05 8.88 5.06
C ASP A 327 22.88 8.23 3.94
N ASN A 328 23.60 7.15 4.22
CA ASN A 328 24.35 6.40 3.21
C ASN A 328 23.43 5.83 2.12
N TYR A 329 22.29 5.25 2.49
CA TYR A 329 21.32 4.77 1.53
C TYR A 329 20.82 5.90 0.61
N LEU A 330 20.40 7.02 1.20
CA LEU A 330 19.86 8.16 0.44
C LEU A 330 20.92 8.79 -0.50
N ILE A 331 22.19 8.76 -0.12
CA ILE A 331 23.31 9.18 -0.98
C ILE A 331 23.49 8.18 -2.13
N ASN A 332 23.52 6.89 -1.83
CA ASN A 332 23.77 5.84 -2.82
C ASN A 332 22.70 5.78 -3.92
N VAL A 333 21.43 6.02 -3.55
CA VAL A 333 20.32 6.07 -4.52
C VAL A 333 20.11 7.46 -5.14
N ASN A 334 21.01 8.42 -4.87
CA ASN A 334 20.92 9.81 -5.32
C ASN A 334 19.51 10.41 -5.06
N SER A 335 19.00 10.22 -3.85
CA SER A 335 17.65 10.60 -3.48
C SER A 335 17.39 12.11 -3.66
N LEU A 336 16.12 12.44 -3.91
CA LEU A 336 15.68 13.85 -4.01
C LEU A 336 15.99 14.60 -2.71
N LYS A 337 16.70 15.71 -2.81
CA LYS A 337 17.06 16.54 -1.65
C LYS A 337 15.94 17.52 -1.33
N TRP A 338 15.61 17.64 -0.06
CA TRP A 338 14.73 18.71 0.40
C TRP A 338 15.35 20.10 0.15
N LYS A 339 14.50 21.05 -0.23
CA LYS A 339 14.81 22.48 -0.29
C LYS A 339 13.69 23.25 0.38
N LYS A 340 14.03 24.31 1.12
CA LYS A 340 13.03 25.17 1.78
C LYS A 340 11.99 25.70 0.77
N GLY A 341 10.73 25.62 1.14
CA GLY A 341 9.59 26.06 0.30
C GLY A 341 9.09 25.01 -0.71
N ILE A 342 9.76 23.88 -0.86
CA ILE A 342 9.22 22.77 -1.65
C ILE A 342 8.14 22.06 -0.85
N ASN A 343 6.98 21.90 -1.46
CA ASN A 343 5.90 21.08 -0.93
C ASN A 343 5.43 20.10 -2.02
N TRP A 344 4.63 19.13 -1.66
CA TRP A 344 4.19 18.07 -2.57
C TRP A 344 3.45 18.55 -3.83
N LYS A 345 2.96 19.81 -3.86
CA LYS A 345 2.27 20.38 -5.02
C LYS A 345 3.24 21.03 -6.03
N ASN A 346 4.43 21.42 -5.59
CA ASN A 346 5.43 22.07 -6.41
C ASN A 346 6.74 21.27 -6.54
N VAL A 347 6.72 20.01 -6.12
CA VAL A 347 7.76 19.06 -6.49
C VAL A 347 7.64 18.79 -7.99
N ASP A 348 8.73 18.97 -8.71
CA ASP A 348 8.75 18.68 -10.14
C ASP A 348 8.61 17.17 -10.34
N ILE A 349 7.44 16.79 -10.81
CA ILE A 349 7.10 15.38 -11.08
C ILE A 349 8.02 14.75 -12.13
N ASN A 350 8.57 15.56 -13.06
CA ASN A 350 9.52 15.06 -14.04
C ASN A 350 10.85 14.66 -13.39
N ILE A 351 11.26 15.36 -12.32
CA ILE A 351 12.43 14.95 -11.53
C ILE A 351 12.13 13.61 -10.83
N ILE A 352 10.96 13.46 -10.24
CA ILE A 352 10.55 12.19 -9.60
C ILE A 352 10.48 11.08 -10.64
N ASN A 353 9.84 11.31 -11.78
CA ASN A 353 9.69 10.31 -12.84
C ASN A 353 11.01 9.98 -13.56
N SER A 354 12.03 10.84 -13.48
CA SER A 354 13.36 10.55 -14.05
C SER A 354 14.14 9.48 -13.27
N PHE A 355 13.70 9.13 -12.07
CA PHE A 355 14.30 8.06 -11.24
C PHE A 355 13.59 6.70 -11.38
N TYR A 356 12.48 6.66 -12.12
CA TYR A 356 11.74 5.45 -12.46
C TYR A 356 11.80 5.18 -13.96
#